data_2864759456ff93ec4ae75413bc15e08d
#
_entry.id   2864759456ff93ec4ae75413bc15e08d
#
_cell.length_a   1.000
_cell.length_b   1.000
_cell.length_c   1.000
_cell.angle_alpha   90.00
_cell.angle_beta   90.00
_cell.angle_gamma   90.00
#
_symmetry.space_group_name_H-M   'P 1'
#
loop_
_entity.id
_entity.type
_entity.pdbx_description
1 polymer ?
#
loop_
_entity_poly.entity_id
_entity_poly.type
_entity_poly.pdbx_seq_one_letter_code
_entity_poly.pdbx_strand_id
1 'polypeptide(L)'
;DESNSELLTQLVEGNRLIAEYAKACRDELKYGCVFATLSGDPALKCRIRFHSPVSAAALWSGEKGRIQCGLAIVDTARDETGAAGWQPSVVNLYTDDAILVLRRSGNRWTARRCPHRMGRPLMEPLVWNATSGKPFGRSRLKKPIRTLIDDYVRTVANASIALEFDTTPQKYLLGVTDEQYDAIVAEKFKTYVGSLLTATANPETGENPTFGQLAQGSL
;
A
#
# COMPACT_ATOMS: atom_id res chain seq x y z
N ASP A 1 -31.15 29.82 6.88
CA ASP A 1 -30.66 28.58 6.33
C ASP A 1 -29.90 27.66 7.34
N GLU A 2 -30.18 27.87 8.64
CA GLU A 2 -29.66 27.02 9.72
C GLU A 2 -30.08 25.55 9.54
N SER A 3 -31.30 25.29 9.09
CA SER A 3 -31.82 23.94 8.83
C SER A 3 -30.99 23.14 7.80
N ASN A 4 -30.47 23.79 6.77
CA ASN A 4 -29.62 23.14 5.75
C ASN A 4 -28.22 22.83 6.30
N SER A 5 -27.70 23.67 7.18
CA SER A 5 -26.41 23.47 7.85
C SER A 5 -26.47 22.27 8.79
N GLU A 6 -27.54 22.16 9.58
CA GLU A 6 -27.75 21.02 10.47
C GLU A 6 -27.90 19.70 9.71
N LEU A 7 -28.65 19.70 8.59
CA LEU A 7 -28.79 18.53 7.74
C LEU A 7 -27.45 18.08 7.14
N LEU A 8 -26.64 19.03 6.68
CA LEU A 8 -25.30 18.74 6.16
C LEU A 8 -24.39 18.17 7.25
N THR A 9 -24.42 18.74 8.43
CA THR A 9 -23.64 18.26 9.60
C THR A 9 -24.06 16.83 9.96
N GLN A 10 -25.35 16.56 10.07
CA GLN A 10 -25.87 15.22 10.33
C GLN A 10 -25.45 14.21 9.26
N LEU A 11 -25.45 14.62 7.98
CA LEU A 11 -25.04 13.75 6.88
C LEU A 11 -23.53 13.46 6.91
N VAL A 12 -22.71 14.45 7.22
CA VAL A 12 -21.25 14.30 7.32
C VAL A 12 -20.87 13.42 8.52
N GLU A 13 -21.44 13.70 9.68
CA GLU A 13 -21.13 12.97 10.92
C GLU A 13 -21.72 11.55 10.91
N GLY A 14 -22.98 11.40 10.51
CA GLY A 14 -23.67 10.12 10.45
C GLY A 14 -23.02 9.12 9.49
N ASN A 15 -22.46 9.62 8.39
CA ASN A 15 -21.70 8.79 7.45
C ASN A 15 -20.22 8.70 7.77
N ARG A 16 -19.70 9.36 8.81
CA ARG A 16 -18.26 9.48 9.10
C ARG A 16 -17.47 9.91 7.88
N LEU A 17 -18.02 10.85 7.12
CA LEU A 17 -17.58 11.14 5.76
C LEU A 17 -16.10 11.52 5.67
N ILE A 18 -15.57 12.25 6.66
CA ILE A 18 -14.16 12.65 6.70
C ILE A 18 -13.25 11.42 6.78
N ALA A 19 -13.55 10.49 7.68
CA ALA A 19 -12.75 9.29 7.87
C ALA A 19 -12.84 8.33 6.68
N GLU A 20 -14.04 8.16 6.12
CA GLU A 20 -14.26 7.31 4.94
C GLU A 20 -13.63 7.93 3.68
N TYR A 21 -13.70 9.25 3.52
CA TYR A 21 -13.03 9.96 2.44
C TYR A 21 -11.50 9.85 2.51
N ALA A 22 -10.92 9.92 3.71
CA ALA A 22 -9.48 9.72 3.88
C ALA A 22 -9.02 8.31 3.48
N LYS A 23 -9.86 7.29 3.69
CA LYS A 23 -9.61 5.92 3.17
C LYS A 23 -9.73 5.89 1.65
N ALA A 24 -10.77 6.53 1.10
CA ALA A 24 -11.00 6.62 -0.33
C ALA A 24 -9.83 7.28 -1.07
N CYS A 25 -9.24 8.34 -0.51
CA CYS A 25 -8.05 8.97 -1.08
C CYS A 25 -6.85 8.03 -1.17
N ARG A 26 -6.66 7.17 -0.16
CA ARG A 26 -5.58 6.15 -0.19
C ARG A 26 -5.83 5.09 -1.25
N ASP A 27 -7.07 4.67 -1.41
CA ASP A 27 -7.45 3.69 -2.43
C ASP A 27 -7.36 4.30 -3.84
N GLU A 28 -7.77 5.57 -4.01
CA GLU A 28 -7.57 6.29 -5.26
C GLU A 28 -6.10 6.36 -5.67
N LEU A 29 -5.21 6.65 -4.72
CA LEU A 29 -3.77 6.68 -4.96
C LEU A 29 -3.24 5.34 -5.49
N LYS A 30 -3.73 4.22 -4.91
CA LYS A 30 -3.31 2.86 -5.28
C LYS A 30 -3.90 2.40 -6.60
N TYR A 31 -5.20 2.60 -6.79
CA TYR A 31 -5.95 1.99 -7.90
C TYR A 31 -6.27 2.96 -9.03
N GLY A 32 -6.23 4.27 -8.76
CA GLY A 32 -6.55 5.34 -9.72
C GLY A 32 -7.97 5.85 -9.66
N CYS A 33 -8.88 5.13 -9.03
CA CYS A 33 -10.26 5.56 -8.77
C CYS A 33 -10.81 4.91 -7.51
N VAL A 34 -11.89 5.50 -7.01
CA VAL A 34 -12.78 4.96 -5.97
C VAL A 34 -14.20 5.26 -6.40
N PHE A 35 -15.11 4.39 -6.09
CA PHE A 35 -16.53 4.58 -6.41
C PHE A 35 -17.28 5.05 -5.16
N ALA A 36 -17.87 6.25 -5.24
CA ALA A 36 -18.81 6.73 -4.25
C ALA A 36 -20.21 6.27 -4.61
N THR A 37 -20.95 5.69 -3.67
CA THR A 37 -22.32 5.22 -3.85
C THR A 37 -23.27 5.85 -2.87
N LEU A 38 -24.49 6.12 -3.33
CA LEU A 38 -25.57 6.63 -2.53
C LEU A 38 -26.64 5.56 -2.34
N SER A 39 -27.18 5.43 -1.15
CA SER A 39 -28.31 4.56 -0.84
C SER A 39 -29.23 5.19 0.19
N GLY A 40 -30.51 4.85 0.16
CA GLY A 40 -31.43 5.26 1.23
C GLY A 40 -31.10 4.54 2.54
N ASP A 41 -31.16 5.28 3.63
CA ASP A 41 -31.01 4.76 4.99
C ASP A 41 -32.14 5.31 5.85
N PRO A 42 -32.88 4.48 6.61
CA PRO A 42 -33.98 4.94 7.44
C PRO A 42 -33.57 5.95 8.52
N ALA A 43 -32.35 5.80 9.06
CA ALA A 43 -31.85 6.67 10.12
C ALA A 43 -31.18 7.94 9.61
N LEU A 44 -30.41 7.83 8.53
CA LEU A 44 -29.61 8.93 8.00
C LEU A 44 -30.22 9.59 6.76
N LYS A 45 -31.39 9.11 6.30
CA LYS A 45 -32.03 9.47 5.01
C LYS A 45 -31.15 9.12 3.79
N CYS A 46 -29.87 9.41 3.84
CA CYS A 46 -28.91 9.11 2.79
C CYS A 46 -27.63 8.51 3.39
N ARG A 47 -27.22 7.35 2.89
CA ARG A 47 -25.95 6.71 3.21
C ARG A 47 -24.99 6.82 2.05
N ILE A 48 -23.83 7.38 2.34
CA ILE A 48 -22.71 7.52 1.41
C ILE A 48 -21.68 6.44 1.75
N ARG A 49 -21.24 5.68 0.75
CA ARG A 49 -20.18 4.69 0.89
C ARG A 49 -19.15 4.83 -0.21
N PHE A 50 -17.90 4.57 0.13
CA PHE A 50 -16.81 4.49 -0.82
C PHE A 50 -16.39 3.04 -1.01
N HIS A 51 -16.21 2.64 -2.26
CA HIS A 51 -15.82 1.29 -2.64
C HIS A 51 -14.55 1.35 -3.48
N SER A 52 -13.57 0.54 -3.13
CA SER A 52 -12.37 0.40 -3.95
C SER A 52 -12.68 -0.39 -5.22
N PRO A 53 -11.90 -0.25 -6.30
CA PRO A 53 -12.08 -1.03 -7.53
C PRO A 53 -11.91 -2.54 -7.36
N VAL A 54 -11.44 -2.99 -6.21
CA VAL A 54 -11.37 -4.42 -5.87
C VAL A 54 -12.77 -4.96 -5.53
N SER A 55 -13.64 -4.12 -4.98
CA SER A 55 -14.99 -4.48 -4.55
C SER A 55 -16.10 -3.83 -5.37
N ALA A 56 -15.77 -2.99 -6.34
CA ALA A 56 -16.74 -2.31 -7.18
C ALA A 56 -16.24 -2.16 -8.62
N ALA A 57 -17.16 -2.14 -9.54
CA ALA A 57 -16.91 -1.91 -10.96
C ALA A 57 -18.04 -1.08 -11.58
N ALA A 58 -17.73 -0.36 -12.64
CA ALA A 58 -18.73 0.42 -13.36
C ALA A 58 -18.48 0.38 -14.88
N LEU A 59 -19.55 0.51 -15.64
CA LEU A 59 -19.48 0.71 -17.08
C LEU A 59 -19.63 2.21 -17.37
N TRP A 60 -18.70 2.73 -18.17
CA TRP A 60 -18.68 4.11 -18.60
C TRP A 60 -19.36 4.25 -19.97
N SER A 61 -20.27 5.21 -20.09
CA SER A 61 -20.81 5.61 -21.38
C SER A 61 -20.02 6.80 -21.93
N GLY A 62 -19.28 6.58 -23.00
CA GLY A 62 -18.57 7.66 -23.70
C GLY A 62 -19.53 8.72 -24.27
N GLU A 63 -20.70 8.31 -24.73
CA GLU A 63 -21.73 9.19 -25.26
C GLU A 63 -22.32 10.13 -24.20
N LYS A 64 -22.63 9.56 -23.02
CA LYS A 64 -23.25 10.33 -21.92
C LYS A 64 -22.20 10.97 -21.00
N GLY A 65 -20.91 10.65 -21.14
CA GLY A 65 -19.84 11.16 -20.29
C GLY A 65 -19.99 10.79 -18.81
N ARG A 66 -20.67 9.67 -18.49
CA ARG A 66 -20.97 9.25 -17.12
C ARG A 66 -21.05 7.72 -16.98
N ILE A 67 -21.12 7.23 -15.76
CA ILE A 67 -21.42 5.83 -15.48
C ILE A 67 -22.80 5.48 -16.05
N GLN A 68 -22.90 4.39 -16.79
CA GLN A 68 -24.14 3.82 -17.30
C GLN A 68 -24.76 2.85 -16.31
N CYS A 69 -23.95 2.00 -15.70
CA CYS A 69 -24.35 1.14 -14.59
C CYS A 69 -23.12 0.82 -13.74
N GLY A 70 -23.35 0.45 -12.49
CA GLY A 70 -22.28 0.08 -11.59
C GLY A 70 -22.67 -1.05 -10.66
N LEU A 71 -21.67 -1.76 -10.17
CA LEU A 71 -21.79 -2.87 -9.24
C LEU A 71 -20.88 -2.61 -8.05
N ALA A 72 -21.38 -2.84 -6.84
CA ALA A 72 -20.55 -2.81 -5.64
C ALA A 72 -20.87 -4.02 -4.73
N ILE A 73 -19.83 -4.69 -4.27
CA ILE A 73 -19.90 -5.71 -3.22
C ILE A 73 -20.00 -4.96 -1.89
N VAL A 74 -21.11 -5.12 -1.21
CA VAL A 74 -21.40 -4.42 0.05
C VAL A 74 -20.98 -5.25 1.24
N ASP A 75 -21.12 -6.56 1.13
CA ASP A 75 -20.79 -7.49 2.21
C ASP A 75 -20.30 -8.83 1.66
N THR A 76 -19.46 -9.50 2.45
CA THR A 76 -18.87 -10.79 2.12
C THR A 76 -19.08 -11.75 3.30
N ALA A 77 -19.40 -13.00 3.00
CA ALA A 77 -19.49 -14.07 3.98
C ALA A 77 -18.44 -15.14 3.69
N ARG A 78 -17.95 -15.78 4.76
CA ARG A 78 -17.10 -16.95 4.61
C ARG A 78 -17.97 -18.15 4.21
N ASP A 79 -17.52 -18.90 3.22
CA ASP A 79 -18.18 -20.15 2.86
C ASP A 79 -18.00 -21.15 3.99
N GLU A 80 -19.12 -21.67 4.50
CA GLU A 80 -19.12 -22.65 5.61
C GLU A 80 -18.47 -23.97 5.19
N THR A 81 -18.44 -24.27 3.87
CA THR A 81 -17.78 -25.46 3.33
C THR A 81 -16.25 -25.35 3.27
N GLY A 82 -15.70 -24.16 3.55
CA GLY A 82 -14.26 -23.91 3.67
C GLY A 82 -13.44 -23.97 2.38
N ALA A 83 -14.04 -24.39 1.27
CA ALA A 83 -13.33 -24.59 0.01
C ALA A 83 -13.11 -23.32 -0.82
N ALA A 84 -13.99 -22.33 -0.70
CA ALA A 84 -14.01 -21.15 -1.56
C ALA A 84 -13.60 -19.82 -0.88
N GLY A 85 -13.27 -19.82 0.40
CA GLY A 85 -12.86 -18.61 1.14
C GLY A 85 -14.00 -17.59 1.30
N TRP A 86 -13.67 -16.28 1.17
CA TRP A 86 -14.64 -15.20 1.29
C TRP A 86 -15.40 -15.01 -0.03
N GLN A 87 -16.73 -15.05 0.04
CA GLN A 87 -17.59 -14.87 -1.12
C GLN A 87 -18.53 -13.67 -0.91
N PRO A 88 -18.93 -12.95 -1.98
CA PRO A 88 -19.93 -11.90 -1.90
C PRO A 88 -21.25 -12.44 -1.33
N SER A 89 -21.75 -11.80 -0.27
CA SER A 89 -23.05 -12.11 0.34
C SER A 89 -24.10 -11.07 -0.04
N VAL A 90 -23.70 -9.80 -0.19
CA VAL A 90 -24.58 -8.72 -0.63
C VAL A 90 -23.89 -7.92 -1.73
N VAL A 91 -24.57 -7.80 -2.85
CA VAL A 91 -24.10 -7.05 -4.03
C VAL A 91 -25.18 -6.06 -4.44
N ASN A 92 -24.81 -4.80 -4.64
CA ASN A 92 -25.69 -3.78 -5.17
C ASN A 92 -25.35 -3.53 -6.63
N LEU A 93 -26.37 -3.53 -7.49
CA LEU A 93 -26.29 -3.10 -8.88
C LEU A 93 -27.01 -1.76 -9.02
N TYR A 94 -26.31 -0.74 -9.49
CA TYR A 94 -26.78 0.62 -9.67
C TYR A 94 -27.14 0.84 -11.13
N THR A 95 -28.42 1.15 -11.39
CA THR A 95 -28.96 1.46 -12.73
C THR A 95 -29.52 2.87 -12.76
N ASP A 96 -29.94 3.36 -13.92
CA ASP A 96 -30.48 4.72 -14.09
C ASP A 96 -31.77 4.97 -13.27
N ASP A 97 -32.53 3.92 -12.96
CA ASP A 97 -33.85 4.00 -12.35
C ASP A 97 -34.01 3.28 -11.01
N ALA A 98 -33.08 2.39 -10.67
CA ALA A 98 -33.18 1.59 -9.46
C ALA A 98 -31.82 1.10 -8.95
N ILE A 99 -31.78 0.76 -7.66
CA ILE A 99 -30.73 -0.04 -7.05
C ILE A 99 -31.28 -1.46 -6.89
N LEU A 100 -30.62 -2.45 -7.48
CA LEU A 100 -30.94 -3.85 -7.29
C LEU A 100 -30.05 -4.41 -6.19
N VAL A 101 -30.62 -4.74 -5.04
CA VAL A 101 -29.92 -5.35 -3.92
C VAL A 101 -30.01 -6.85 -4.04
N LEU A 102 -28.89 -7.48 -4.37
CA LEU A 102 -28.74 -8.93 -4.50
C LEU A 102 -28.21 -9.48 -3.18
N ARG A 103 -28.92 -10.43 -2.59
CA ARG A 103 -28.52 -11.11 -1.35
C ARG A 103 -28.39 -12.60 -1.62
N ARG A 104 -27.28 -13.17 -1.18
CA ARG A 104 -27.03 -14.60 -1.26
C ARG A 104 -27.50 -15.29 0.03
N SER A 105 -28.26 -16.37 -0.11
CA SER A 105 -28.64 -17.26 0.97
C SER A 105 -28.33 -18.70 0.54
N GLY A 106 -27.27 -19.27 1.09
CA GLY A 106 -26.70 -20.53 0.61
C GLY A 106 -26.27 -20.43 -0.86
N ASN A 107 -26.85 -21.25 -1.71
CA ASN A 107 -26.56 -21.28 -3.15
C ASN A 107 -27.57 -20.48 -4.02
N ARG A 108 -28.46 -19.73 -3.40
CA ARG A 108 -29.48 -18.95 -4.12
C ARG A 108 -29.26 -17.45 -3.93
N TRP A 109 -29.55 -16.69 -4.99
CA TRP A 109 -29.59 -15.25 -4.96
C TRP A 109 -31.02 -14.75 -4.99
N THR A 110 -31.32 -13.80 -4.11
CA THR A 110 -32.59 -13.06 -4.09
C THR A 110 -32.31 -11.62 -4.51
N ALA A 111 -33.19 -11.04 -5.31
CA ALA A 111 -33.05 -9.67 -5.80
C ALA A 111 -34.20 -8.82 -5.23
N ARG A 112 -33.86 -7.66 -4.66
CA ARG A 112 -34.80 -6.64 -4.26
C ARG A 112 -34.55 -5.37 -5.09
N ARG A 113 -35.56 -4.89 -5.79
CA ARG A 113 -35.49 -3.64 -6.53
C ARG A 113 -35.90 -2.48 -5.64
N CYS A 114 -35.04 -1.46 -5.53
CA CYS A 114 -35.29 -0.21 -4.84
C CYS A 114 -35.29 0.93 -5.87
N PRO A 115 -36.47 1.34 -6.38
CA PRO A 115 -36.56 2.36 -7.43
C PRO A 115 -36.17 3.73 -6.88
N HIS A 116 -35.58 4.57 -7.75
CA HIS A 116 -35.30 5.98 -7.52
C HIS A 116 -35.61 6.80 -8.78
N ARG A 117 -35.82 8.11 -8.64
CA ARG A 117 -36.19 9.00 -9.74
C ARG A 117 -35.03 9.94 -10.13
N MET A 118 -33.80 9.50 -10.00
CA MET A 118 -32.62 10.35 -10.24
C MET A 118 -32.20 10.40 -11.72
N GLY A 119 -32.69 9.48 -12.57
CA GLY A 119 -32.34 9.41 -13.98
C GLY A 119 -30.87 9.13 -14.27
N ARG A 120 -30.13 8.68 -13.27
CA ARG A 120 -28.72 8.27 -13.37
C ARG A 120 -28.38 7.26 -12.26
N PRO A 121 -27.40 6.40 -12.46
CA PRO A 121 -26.94 5.50 -11.40
C PRO A 121 -26.47 6.30 -10.18
N LEU A 122 -26.80 5.82 -8.99
CA LEU A 122 -26.38 6.42 -7.73
C LEU A 122 -24.95 5.95 -7.38
N MET A 123 -24.07 6.06 -8.35
CA MET A 123 -22.66 5.70 -8.25
C MET A 123 -21.83 6.68 -9.08
N GLU A 124 -20.83 7.28 -8.45
CA GLU A 124 -19.94 8.25 -9.11
C GLU A 124 -18.47 7.86 -8.86
N PRO A 125 -17.60 8.01 -9.87
CA PRO A 125 -16.19 7.75 -9.69
C PRO A 125 -15.48 8.97 -9.10
N LEU A 126 -14.72 8.78 -8.04
CA LEU A 126 -13.73 9.73 -7.54
C LEU A 126 -12.41 9.43 -8.21
N VAL A 127 -11.98 10.31 -9.10
CA VAL A 127 -10.78 10.12 -9.93
C VAL A 127 -10.01 11.42 -9.99
N TRP A 128 -8.74 11.37 -9.61
CA TRP A 128 -7.88 12.54 -9.68
C TRP A 128 -7.28 12.77 -11.08
N ASN A 129 -6.93 11.69 -11.78
CA ASN A 129 -6.19 11.76 -13.04
C ASN A 129 -6.91 11.00 -14.16
N ALA A 130 -8.16 11.38 -14.42
CA ALA A 130 -8.90 10.88 -15.55
C ALA A 130 -8.38 11.49 -16.86
N THR A 131 -8.39 10.70 -17.92
CA THR A 131 -8.11 11.14 -19.30
C THR A 131 -9.24 10.70 -20.21
N SER A 132 -9.39 11.34 -21.37
CA SER A 132 -10.48 11.03 -22.33
C SER A 132 -10.57 9.55 -22.71
N GLY A 133 -9.44 8.84 -22.78
CA GLY A 133 -9.42 7.39 -23.04
C GLY A 133 -9.48 6.51 -21.79
N LYS A 134 -9.48 7.09 -20.57
CA LYS A 134 -9.45 6.36 -19.30
C LYS A 134 -10.24 7.12 -18.23
N PRO A 135 -11.56 7.03 -18.26
CA PRO A 135 -12.44 7.75 -17.35
C PRO A 135 -12.23 7.38 -15.87
N PHE A 136 -11.77 6.16 -15.60
CA PHE A 136 -11.45 5.71 -14.23
C PHE A 136 -9.99 5.94 -13.83
N GLY A 137 -9.25 6.75 -14.60
CA GLY A 137 -7.87 7.12 -14.29
C GLY A 137 -6.89 5.95 -14.27
N ARG A 138 -5.80 6.15 -13.57
CA ARG A 138 -4.74 5.15 -13.35
C ARG A 138 -4.10 5.34 -12.00
N SER A 139 -3.63 4.27 -11.39
CA SER A 139 -2.82 4.34 -10.17
C SER A 139 -1.69 5.36 -10.29
N ARG A 140 -1.51 6.15 -9.25
CA ARG A 140 -0.37 7.07 -9.12
C ARG A 140 0.93 6.34 -8.76
N LEU A 141 0.82 5.15 -8.16
CA LEU A 141 1.96 4.30 -7.82
C LEU A 141 2.47 3.55 -9.06
N LYS A 142 2.95 4.31 -10.06
CA LYS A 142 3.51 3.77 -11.30
C LYS A 142 4.91 3.20 -11.08
N LYS A 143 5.38 2.39 -12.05
CA LYS A 143 6.71 1.78 -12.03
C LYS A 143 7.85 2.77 -11.67
N PRO A 144 7.94 4.00 -12.21
CA PRO A 144 8.99 4.94 -11.82
C PRO A 144 8.99 5.28 -10.33
N ILE A 145 7.80 5.48 -9.74
CA ILE A 145 7.68 5.79 -8.30
C ILE A 145 8.12 4.59 -7.46
N ARG A 146 7.76 3.37 -7.85
CA ARG A 146 8.19 2.15 -7.16
C ARG A 146 9.71 2.00 -7.23
N THR A 147 10.31 2.22 -8.40
CA THR A 147 11.76 2.18 -8.56
C THR A 147 12.46 3.19 -7.65
N LEU A 148 11.95 4.43 -7.59
CA LEU A 148 12.50 5.45 -6.69
C LEU A 148 12.39 5.06 -5.20
N ILE A 149 11.29 4.43 -4.80
CA ILE A 149 11.13 3.92 -3.43
C ILE A 149 12.12 2.79 -3.16
N ASP A 150 12.27 1.86 -4.08
CA ASP A 150 13.21 0.74 -3.97
C ASP A 150 14.66 1.25 -3.88
N ASP A 151 15.03 2.23 -4.70
CA ASP A 151 16.36 2.86 -4.68
C ASP A 151 16.59 3.62 -3.37
N TYR A 152 15.57 4.34 -2.87
CA TYR A 152 15.64 5.00 -1.57
C TYR A 152 15.87 4.01 -0.43
N VAL A 153 15.09 2.93 -0.38
CA VAL A 153 15.23 1.88 0.64
C VAL A 153 16.63 1.26 0.61
N ARG A 154 17.16 0.96 -0.59
CA ARG A 154 18.52 0.44 -0.76
C ARG A 154 19.56 1.43 -0.27
N THR A 155 19.40 2.72 -0.62
CA THR A 155 20.33 3.76 -0.18
C THR A 155 20.37 3.91 1.33
N VAL A 156 19.18 3.92 1.97
CA VAL A 156 19.09 3.97 3.44
C VAL A 156 19.70 2.73 4.08
N ALA A 157 19.43 1.54 3.54
CA ALA A 157 20.00 0.30 4.04
C ALA A 157 21.54 0.30 3.93
N ASN A 158 22.08 0.69 2.77
CA ASN A 158 23.52 0.79 2.57
C ASN A 158 24.16 1.85 3.48
N ALA A 159 23.51 3.00 3.67
CA ALA A 159 23.99 4.02 4.60
C ALA A 159 24.00 3.50 6.05
N SER A 160 22.97 2.77 6.46
CA SER A 160 22.91 2.15 7.80
C SER A 160 24.04 1.12 8.00
N ILE A 161 24.29 0.29 6.98
CA ILE A 161 25.39 -0.68 7.01
C ILE A 161 26.75 0.05 7.08
N ALA A 162 26.95 1.08 6.27
CA ALA A 162 28.18 1.87 6.28
C ALA A 162 28.43 2.51 7.65
N LEU A 163 27.38 3.08 8.28
CA LEU A 163 27.47 3.62 9.62
C LEU A 163 27.80 2.55 10.66
N GLU A 164 27.28 1.34 10.52
CA GLU A 164 27.60 0.23 11.41
C GLU A 164 29.09 -0.16 11.30
N PHE A 165 29.62 -0.21 10.08
CA PHE A 165 31.05 -0.44 9.86
C PHE A 165 31.91 0.72 10.37
N ASP A 166 31.48 1.95 10.17
CA ASP A 166 32.19 3.15 10.63
C ASP A 166 32.28 3.23 12.16
N THR A 167 31.23 2.82 12.86
CA THR A 167 31.19 2.81 14.33
C THR A 167 31.94 1.64 14.95
N THR A 168 32.23 0.58 14.15
CA THR A 168 32.97 -0.59 14.62
C THR A 168 34.41 -0.48 14.15
N PRO A 169 35.37 -0.21 15.04
CA PRO A 169 36.77 -0.05 14.66
C PRO A 169 37.28 -1.31 13.99
N GLN A 170 37.76 -1.17 12.76
CA GLN A 170 38.41 -2.27 12.05
C GLN A 170 39.78 -2.56 12.72
N LYS A 171 39.99 -3.81 13.07
CA LYS A 171 41.25 -4.27 13.62
C LYS A 171 42.16 -4.72 12.48
N TYR A 172 43.38 -4.27 12.48
CA TYR A 172 44.38 -4.68 11.52
C TYR A 172 45.63 -5.16 12.22
N LEU A 173 46.32 -6.09 11.62
CA LEU A 173 47.56 -6.65 12.10
C LEU A 173 48.64 -6.37 11.05
N LEU A 174 49.70 -5.69 11.44
CA LEU A 174 50.83 -5.39 10.55
C LEU A 174 52.04 -6.20 10.99
N GLY A 175 52.85 -6.64 10.01
CA GLY A 175 54.11 -7.33 10.30
C GLY A 175 53.97 -8.79 10.71
N VAL A 176 52.92 -9.47 10.29
CA VAL A 176 52.64 -10.88 10.62
C VAL A 176 53.05 -11.75 9.45
N THR A 177 53.77 -12.84 9.72
CA THR A 177 54.03 -13.89 8.73
C THR A 177 52.83 -14.80 8.57
N ASP A 178 52.72 -15.53 7.44
CA ASP A 178 51.62 -16.44 7.17
C ASP A 178 51.42 -17.50 8.26
N GLU A 179 52.51 -18.02 8.82
CA GLU A 179 52.45 -18.99 9.91
C GLU A 179 51.91 -18.42 11.22
N GLN A 180 52.22 -17.15 11.52
CA GLN A 180 51.72 -16.43 12.67
C GLN A 180 50.22 -16.05 12.48
N TYR A 181 49.84 -15.75 11.25
CA TYR A 181 48.43 -15.49 10.91
C TYR A 181 47.56 -16.71 11.14
N ASP A 182 47.98 -17.88 10.65
CA ASP A 182 47.27 -19.14 10.83
C ASP A 182 47.14 -19.52 12.32
N ALA A 183 48.17 -19.27 13.13
CA ALA A 183 48.11 -19.48 14.58
C ALA A 183 47.09 -18.56 15.25
N ILE A 184 47.04 -17.28 14.87
CA ILE A 184 46.08 -16.28 15.40
C ILE A 184 44.65 -16.60 14.99
N VAL A 185 44.43 -17.03 13.74
CA VAL A 185 43.12 -17.43 13.24
C VAL A 185 42.63 -18.73 13.92
N ALA A 186 43.52 -19.65 14.18
CA ALA A 186 43.22 -20.90 14.90
C ALA A 186 42.80 -20.66 16.36
N GLU A 187 43.33 -19.63 17.02
CA GLU A 187 42.96 -19.20 18.38
C GLU A 187 41.62 -18.48 18.50
N LYS A 188 40.74 -18.50 17.47
CA LYS A 188 39.37 -17.97 17.50
C LYS A 188 39.26 -16.46 17.71
N PHE A 189 40.01 -15.68 16.95
CA PHE A 189 39.69 -14.26 16.83
C PHE A 189 38.44 -14.08 16.00
N LYS A 190 37.29 -14.36 16.60
CA LYS A 190 35.97 -14.09 15.96
C LYS A 190 35.65 -12.61 16.09
N THR A 191 36.01 -11.85 15.09
CA THR A 191 35.47 -10.50 14.91
C THR A 191 34.06 -10.64 14.31
N TYR A 192 33.06 -10.27 15.06
CA TYR A 192 31.65 -10.34 14.64
C TYR A 192 31.28 -9.29 13.57
N VAL A 193 32.06 -8.21 13.50
CA VAL A 193 31.88 -7.12 12.52
C VAL A 193 33.26 -6.57 12.15
N GLY A 194 33.57 -6.60 10.87
CA GLY A 194 34.83 -6.14 10.31
C GLY A 194 35.81 -7.28 10.00
N SER A 195 36.37 -7.25 8.80
CA SER A 195 37.41 -8.20 8.40
C SER A 195 38.75 -7.83 9.06
N LEU A 196 39.49 -8.83 9.55
CA LEU A 196 40.85 -8.62 9.94
C LEU A 196 41.68 -8.41 8.66
N LEU A 197 42.21 -7.21 8.47
CA LEU A 197 43.12 -6.92 7.38
C LEU A 197 44.52 -7.29 7.79
N THR A 198 45.16 -8.23 7.10
CA THR A 198 46.55 -8.56 7.28
C THR A 198 47.42 -7.93 6.22
N ALA A 199 48.48 -7.27 6.62
CA ALA A 199 49.53 -6.83 5.72
C ALA A 199 50.84 -7.54 6.11
N THR A 200 51.48 -8.16 5.14
CA THR A 200 52.79 -8.77 5.33
C THR A 200 53.83 -7.72 5.73
N ALA A 201 54.68 -8.06 6.71
CA ALA A 201 55.78 -7.20 7.11
C ALA A 201 56.67 -6.90 5.91
N ASN A 202 57.20 -5.70 5.89
CA ASN A 202 58.25 -5.36 4.95
C ASN A 202 59.46 -6.28 5.24
N PRO A 203 59.88 -7.16 4.32
CA PRO A 203 60.93 -8.11 4.56
C PRO A 203 62.29 -7.46 4.85
N GLU A 204 62.44 -6.15 4.62
CA GLU A 204 63.70 -5.42 4.80
C GLU A 204 63.91 -4.82 6.21
N THR A 205 62.83 -4.60 7.01
CA THR A 205 62.98 -3.92 8.30
C THR A 205 62.86 -4.82 9.53
N GLY A 206 62.31 -6.02 9.40
CA GLY A 206 62.22 -6.96 10.51
C GLY A 206 61.39 -6.48 11.72
N GLU A 207 60.55 -5.49 11.54
CA GLU A 207 59.72 -4.93 12.60
C GLU A 207 58.68 -5.92 13.10
N ASN A 208 58.50 -6.00 14.39
CA ASN A 208 57.50 -6.86 15.03
C ASN A 208 56.08 -6.44 14.69
N PRO A 209 55.14 -7.38 14.56
CA PRO A 209 53.75 -7.07 14.28
C PRO A 209 53.14 -6.19 15.36
N THR A 210 52.49 -5.11 14.94
CA THR A 210 51.80 -4.17 15.83
C THR A 210 50.29 -4.24 15.61
N PHE A 211 49.56 -4.25 16.71
CA PHE A 211 48.09 -4.15 16.70
C PHE A 211 47.68 -2.70 16.64
N GLY A 212 46.82 -2.35 15.70
CA GLY A 212 46.30 -0.99 15.56
C GLY A 212 44.87 -0.93 15.10
N GLN A 213 44.34 0.26 15.12
CA GLN A 213 43.01 0.61 14.57
C GLN A 213 43.19 1.66 13.51
N LEU A 214 42.54 1.47 12.36
CA LEU A 214 42.48 2.53 11.36
C LEU A 214 41.59 3.68 11.88
N ALA A 215 42.13 4.88 11.86
CA ALA A 215 41.31 6.07 12.15
C ALA A 215 40.26 6.25 11.06
N GLN A 216 39.06 6.67 11.48
CA GLN A 216 37.99 7.00 10.55
C GLN A 216 38.48 8.06 9.54
N GLY A 217 38.33 7.76 8.25
CA GLY A 217 38.64 8.71 7.16
C GLY A 217 40.08 8.67 6.62
N SER A 218 40.87 7.63 6.93
CA SER A 218 42.24 7.46 6.41
C SER A 218 42.35 6.55 5.18
N LEU A 219 41.31 6.50 4.35
CA LEU A 219 41.28 5.89 3.01
C LEU A 219 41.04 6.96 1.98
#